data_a805581eec67be4afc29eb0c3d4463d1
#
_entry.id   a805581eec67be4afc29eb0c3d4463d1
#
_cell.length_a   1.000
_cell.length_b   1.000
_cell.length_c   1.000
_cell.angle_alpha   90.00
_cell.angle_beta   90.00
_cell.angle_gamma   90.00
#
_symmetry.space_group_name_H-M   'P 1'
#
loop_
_entity.id
_entity.type
_entity.pdbx_description
1 polymer ?
#
loop_
_entity_poly.entity_id
_entity_poly.type
_entity_poly.pdbx_seq_one_letter_code
_entity_poly.pdbx_strand_id
1 'polypeptide(L)'
;MRDVLGVRASGLSWALFLAVSAFAPGQAWGQNNSAAPDTNPVGKVFITTGIVRIEHSAAITVQANLPTNGSSQIKVGDLVYRGDMIETGSDGKLGVVFVDGSSFNVSANARMEVNEFVYDPHGHSNSSLMSLTKGTFTFLAGAVAHTGDMKVDTPIGVIGIRGTTPRVEILDDGTVRFSTLIEEK
;
A
#
# COMPACT_ATOMS: atom_id res chain seq x y z
N MET A 1 -75.40 58.02 8.32
CA MET A 1 -75.55 58.83 7.05
C MET A 1 -74.79 58.08 6.03
N ARG A 2 -75.49 57.29 5.32
CA ARG A 2 -75.74 57.26 3.88
C ARG A 2 -74.47 56.78 3.10
N ASP A 3 -74.54 55.60 2.61
CA ASP A 3 -75.01 55.07 1.29
C ASP A 3 -73.88 55.17 0.26
N VAL A 4 -73.60 54.34 -0.69
CA VAL A 4 -74.35 53.37 -1.42
C VAL A 4 -73.39 52.64 -2.37
N LEU A 5 -73.61 51.35 -2.55
CA LEU A 5 -73.42 50.48 -3.71
C LEU A 5 -72.51 50.86 -4.87
N GLY A 6 -71.84 49.84 -5.32
CA GLY A 6 -71.27 49.76 -6.66
C GLY A 6 -70.71 48.36 -6.98
N VAL A 7 -71.60 47.44 -7.25
CA VAL A 7 -71.29 46.12 -7.88
C VAL A 7 -70.93 46.38 -9.34
N ARG A 8 -69.84 45.80 -9.80
CA ARG A 8 -69.80 45.23 -11.17
C ARG A 8 -68.77 44.12 -11.31
N ALA A 9 -69.29 42.99 -11.70
CA ALA A 9 -68.58 41.82 -12.14
C ALA A 9 -67.87 42.03 -13.49
N SER A 10 -66.84 41.34 -13.76
CA SER A 10 -66.63 40.41 -14.88
C SER A 10 -65.13 40.37 -15.28
N GLY A 11 -64.64 39.18 -15.48
CA GLY A 11 -63.38 38.97 -16.16
C GLY A 11 -62.65 37.71 -15.68
N LEU A 12 -63.19 36.53 -15.99
CA LEU A 12 -62.39 35.31 -16.02
C LEU A 12 -61.23 35.50 -16.96
N SER A 13 -60.03 35.32 -16.45
CA SER A 13 -58.88 35.04 -17.33
C SER A 13 -58.06 33.93 -16.63
N TRP A 14 -58.26 32.73 -17.08
CA TRP A 14 -57.48 31.56 -16.71
C TRP A 14 -56.10 31.71 -17.39
N ALA A 15 -55.10 32.12 -16.66
CA ALA A 15 -53.73 31.95 -17.04
C ALA A 15 -53.23 30.61 -16.53
N LEU A 16 -53.14 29.67 -17.48
CA LEU A 16 -52.52 28.36 -17.27
C LEU A 16 -51.03 28.55 -17.08
N PHE A 17 -50.54 28.53 -15.84
CA PHE A 17 -49.10 28.45 -15.58
C PHE A 17 -48.65 26.99 -15.73
N LEU A 18 -48.11 26.66 -16.91
CA LEU A 18 -47.30 25.47 -17.13
C LEU A 18 -46.00 25.63 -16.34
N ALA A 19 -45.95 25.00 -15.14
CA ALA A 19 -44.69 24.81 -14.43
C ALA A 19 -43.88 23.75 -15.20
N VAL A 20 -42.94 24.19 -16.02
CA VAL A 20 -41.89 23.35 -16.57
C VAL A 20 -40.93 23.07 -15.42
N SER A 21 -41.07 21.92 -14.78
CA SER A 21 -40.08 21.38 -13.86
C SER A 21 -38.85 20.99 -14.67
N ALA A 22 -37.85 21.87 -14.70
CA ALA A 22 -36.52 21.54 -15.19
C ALA A 22 -35.93 20.47 -14.28
N PHE A 23 -35.96 19.24 -14.75
CA PHE A 23 -35.26 18.12 -14.18
C PHE A 23 -33.77 18.37 -14.44
N ALA A 24 -33.04 18.96 -13.47
CA ALA A 24 -31.60 19.06 -13.52
C ALA A 24 -31.05 17.63 -13.32
N PRO A 25 -30.25 17.08 -14.27
CA PRO A 25 -29.57 15.83 -14.01
C PRO A 25 -28.59 16.06 -12.86
N GLY A 26 -28.88 15.42 -11.71
CA GLY A 26 -27.95 15.38 -10.59
C GLY A 26 -26.62 14.82 -11.05
N GLN A 27 -25.62 15.67 -11.07
CA GLN A 27 -24.24 15.23 -11.25
C GLN A 27 -23.89 14.42 -10.02
N ALA A 28 -23.95 13.10 -10.14
CA ALA A 28 -23.32 12.19 -9.20
C ALA A 28 -21.80 12.46 -9.28
N TRP A 29 -21.34 13.28 -8.37
CA TRP A 29 -19.92 13.41 -8.10
C TRP A 29 -19.49 12.07 -7.53
N GLY A 30 -18.95 11.21 -8.38
CA GLY A 30 -18.24 10.03 -7.94
C GLY A 30 -17.10 10.50 -7.02
N GLN A 31 -17.30 10.36 -5.72
CA GLN A 31 -16.20 10.46 -4.78
C GLN A 31 -15.29 9.28 -5.10
N ASN A 32 -14.26 9.53 -5.91
CA ASN A 32 -13.09 8.70 -5.93
C ASN A 32 -12.49 8.79 -4.52
N ASN A 33 -12.93 7.90 -3.65
CA ASN A 33 -12.23 7.59 -2.40
C ASN A 33 -10.95 6.84 -2.76
N SER A 34 -10.03 7.51 -3.45
CA SER A 34 -8.63 7.12 -3.42
C SER A 34 -8.18 7.46 -2.00
N ALA A 35 -8.17 6.45 -1.13
CA ALA A 35 -7.52 6.58 0.16
C ALA A 35 -6.14 7.18 -0.09
N ALA A 36 -5.83 8.29 0.57
CA ALA A 36 -4.50 8.89 0.47
C ALA A 36 -3.48 7.78 0.77
N PRO A 37 -2.40 7.67 -0.01
CA PRO A 37 -1.39 6.66 0.25
C PRO A 37 -0.90 6.84 1.69
N ASP A 38 -0.85 5.73 2.42
CA ASP A 38 -0.33 5.72 3.78
C ASP A 38 1.16 6.04 3.74
N THR A 39 1.52 7.22 4.24
CA THR A 39 2.91 7.73 4.27
C THR A 39 3.68 7.29 5.50
N ASN A 40 3.08 6.46 6.35
CA ASN A 40 3.80 5.93 7.50
C ASN A 40 4.85 4.94 7.04
N PRO A 41 6.10 5.04 7.56
CA PRO A 41 7.10 4.04 7.28
C PRO A 41 6.70 2.70 7.89
N VAL A 42 6.86 1.63 7.13
CA VAL A 42 6.54 0.26 7.56
C VAL A 42 7.76 -0.49 8.07
N GLY A 43 8.96 0.03 7.79
CA GLY A 43 10.21 -0.59 8.22
C GLY A 43 11.38 0.38 8.25
N LYS A 44 12.51 -0.14 8.74
CA LYS A 44 13.78 0.59 8.83
C LYS A 44 14.95 -0.33 8.50
N VAL A 45 15.90 0.20 7.77
CA VAL A 45 17.15 -0.50 7.45
C VAL A 45 18.04 -0.58 8.69
N PHE A 46 18.43 -1.79 9.10
CA PHE A 46 19.34 -1.99 10.21
C PHE A 46 20.75 -2.43 9.80
N ILE A 47 20.88 -3.00 8.60
CA ILE A 47 22.17 -3.33 8.00
C ILE A 47 22.09 -3.17 6.48
N THR A 48 23.18 -2.66 5.87
CA THR A 48 23.38 -2.65 4.42
C THR A 48 24.87 -2.72 4.12
N THR A 49 25.23 -3.48 3.10
CA THR A 49 26.60 -3.58 2.57
C THR A 49 26.55 -3.64 1.05
N GLY A 50 27.60 -3.17 0.40
CA GLY A 50 27.71 -3.15 -1.05
C GLY A 50 26.69 -2.20 -1.70
N ILE A 51 26.34 -2.49 -2.94
CA ILE A 51 25.38 -1.68 -3.69
C ILE A 51 23.97 -2.15 -3.40
N VAL A 52 23.19 -1.30 -2.72
CA VAL A 52 21.78 -1.51 -2.48
C VAL A 52 21.01 -0.24 -2.82
N ARG A 53 19.95 -0.36 -3.62
CA ARG A 53 19.13 0.77 -4.05
C ARG A 53 17.70 0.59 -3.60
N ILE A 54 17.06 1.72 -3.32
CA ILE A 54 15.63 1.81 -3.04
C ILE A 54 15.00 2.81 -4.01
N GLU A 55 13.84 2.45 -4.53
CA GLU A 55 12.99 3.33 -5.31
C GLU A 55 11.65 3.45 -4.59
N HIS A 56 11.34 4.65 -4.15
CA HIS A 56 10.07 4.96 -3.49
C HIS A 56 8.96 5.14 -4.52
N SER A 57 7.74 4.73 -4.21
CA SER A 57 6.60 5.00 -5.07
C SER A 57 6.41 6.52 -5.25
N ALA A 58 5.90 6.93 -6.42
CA ALA A 58 5.69 8.35 -6.73
C ALA A 58 4.81 9.06 -5.68
N ALA A 59 3.82 8.38 -5.13
CA ALA A 59 2.94 8.92 -4.10
C ALA A 59 3.69 9.19 -2.78
N ILE A 60 4.55 8.28 -2.35
CA ILE A 60 5.40 8.46 -1.16
C ILE A 60 6.42 9.57 -1.38
N THR A 61 7.06 9.59 -2.55
CA THR A 61 8.03 10.63 -2.91
C THR A 61 7.46 12.04 -2.75
N VAL A 62 6.24 12.28 -3.23
CA VAL A 62 5.59 13.59 -3.14
C VAL A 62 5.18 13.94 -1.71
N GLN A 63 4.57 12.99 -0.99
CA GLN A 63 4.00 13.27 0.35
C GLN A 63 5.03 13.30 1.46
N ALA A 64 6.03 12.43 1.42
CA ALA A 64 7.12 12.39 2.40
C ALA A 64 8.26 13.35 2.08
N ASN A 65 8.14 14.16 1.00
CA ASN A 65 9.16 15.09 0.52
C ASN A 65 10.53 14.41 0.32
N LEU A 66 10.51 13.21 -0.23
CA LEU A 66 11.70 12.42 -0.56
C LEU A 66 12.28 12.88 -1.92
N PRO A 67 13.57 12.59 -2.20
CA PRO A 67 14.16 12.92 -3.49
C PRO A 67 13.42 12.26 -4.65
N THR A 68 13.03 13.03 -5.65
CA THR A 68 12.23 12.58 -6.81
C THR A 68 13.08 11.88 -7.88
N ASN A 69 14.35 11.66 -7.64
CA ASN A 69 15.33 11.24 -8.66
C ASN A 69 15.52 9.71 -8.72
N GLY A 70 14.44 8.94 -8.90
CA GLY A 70 14.55 7.50 -9.13
C GLY A 70 15.13 6.72 -7.93
N SER A 71 15.87 5.65 -8.22
CA SER A 71 16.48 4.82 -7.19
C SER A 71 17.65 5.50 -6.50
N SER A 72 17.68 5.51 -5.18
CA SER A 72 18.75 6.03 -4.34
C SER A 72 19.54 4.90 -3.65
N GLN A 73 20.84 5.16 -3.37
CA GLN A 73 21.64 4.28 -2.54
C GLN A 73 21.11 4.30 -1.11
N ILE A 74 20.73 3.14 -0.59
CA ILE A 74 20.18 2.98 0.76
C ILE A 74 21.28 2.96 1.83
N LYS A 75 20.96 3.47 3.01
CA LYS A 75 21.86 3.52 4.17
C LYS A 75 21.18 2.93 5.40
N VAL A 76 22.00 2.56 6.37
CA VAL A 76 21.49 2.17 7.69
C VAL A 76 20.73 3.35 8.31
N GLY A 77 19.53 3.07 8.77
CA GLY A 77 18.62 4.07 9.33
C GLY A 77 17.57 4.59 8.36
N ASP A 78 17.72 4.36 7.06
CA ASP A 78 16.71 4.74 6.08
C ASP A 78 15.38 4.04 6.32
N LEU A 79 14.30 4.75 6.03
CA LEU A 79 12.95 4.26 6.21
C LEU A 79 12.46 3.54 4.96
N VAL A 80 11.68 2.50 5.17
CA VAL A 80 11.05 1.71 4.11
C VAL A 80 9.54 1.93 4.19
N TYR A 81 8.94 2.16 3.02
CA TYR A 81 7.52 2.45 2.88
C TYR A 81 6.83 1.37 2.05
N ARG A 82 5.52 1.35 2.13
CA ARG A 82 4.70 0.54 1.23
C ARG A 82 4.84 1.04 -0.21
N GLY A 83 5.00 0.11 -1.14
CA GLY A 83 5.25 0.40 -2.56
C GLY A 83 6.72 0.64 -2.89
N ASP A 84 7.63 0.49 -1.93
CA ASP A 84 9.06 0.59 -2.19
C ASP A 84 9.58 -0.63 -2.93
N MET A 85 10.40 -0.37 -3.94
CA MET A 85 11.17 -1.37 -4.64
C MET A 85 12.63 -1.33 -4.20
N ILE A 86 13.17 -2.48 -3.85
CA ILE A 86 14.54 -2.64 -3.37
C ILE A 86 15.30 -3.57 -4.29
N GLU A 87 16.51 -3.15 -4.68
CA GLU A 87 17.44 -3.94 -5.48
C GLU A 87 18.81 -4.00 -4.83
N THR A 88 19.38 -5.20 -4.81
CA THR A 88 20.78 -5.43 -4.37
C THR A 88 21.66 -5.77 -5.56
N GLY A 89 22.86 -5.19 -5.59
CA GLY A 89 23.91 -5.54 -6.55
C GLY A 89 24.59 -6.87 -6.20
N SER A 90 25.62 -7.22 -6.96
CA SER A 90 26.36 -8.49 -6.82
C SER A 90 27.10 -8.64 -5.47
N ASP A 91 27.38 -7.53 -4.81
CA ASP A 91 28.00 -7.44 -3.49
C ASP A 91 27.02 -6.95 -2.41
N GLY A 92 25.76 -6.65 -2.83
CA GLY A 92 24.74 -6.05 -2.00
C GLY A 92 24.14 -7.02 -0.98
N LYS A 93 23.95 -6.53 0.24
CA LYS A 93 23.17 -7.21 1.29
C LYS A 93 22.38 -6.16 2.04
N LEU A 94 21.17 -6.50 2.42
CA LEU A 94 20.27 -5.63 3.15
C LEU A 94 19.55 -6.38 4.26
N GLY A 95 19.41 -5.73 5.40
CA GLY A 95 18.49 -6.16 6.45
C GLY A 95 17.52 -5.03 6.81
N VAL A 96 16.24 -5.35 6.79
CA VAL A 96 15.13 -4.46 7.16
C VAL A 96 14.40 -5.05 8.34
N VAL A 97 14.12 -4.24 9.35
CA VAL A 97 13.18 -4.56 10.43
C VAL A 97 11.89 -3.79 10.20
N PHE A 98 10.77 -4.49 10.24
CA PHE A 98 9.44 -3.92 10.09
C PHE A 98 8.81 -3.56 11.44
N VAL A 99 7.78 -2.72 11.42
CA VAL A 99 7.10 -2.22 12.63
C VAL A 99 6.40 -3.30 13.44
N ASP A 100 6.12 -4.47 12.85
CA ASP A 100 5.56 -5.65 13.52
C ASP A 100 6.61 -6.56 14.17
N GLY A 101 7.90 -6.17 14.10
CA GLY A 101 9.03 -6.95 14.59
C GLY A 101 9.52 -8.03 13.61
N SER A 102 8.91 -8.20 12.45
CA SER A 102 9.47 -9.07 11.40
C SER A 102 10.79 -8.49 10.87
N SER A 103 11.67 -9.37 10.40
CA SER A 103 12.88 -8.91 9.72
C SER A 103 13.12 -9.67 8.42
N PHE A 104 13.63 -8.95 7.44
CA PHE A 104 13.97 -9.45 6.12
C PHE A 104 15.46 -9.25 5.87
N ASN A 105 16.13 -10.34 5.52
CA ASN A 105 17.50 -10.31 5.04
C ASN A 105 17.50 -10.64 3.55
N VAL A 106 18.05 -9.72 2.78
CA VAL A 106 18.12 -9.78 1.32
C VAL A 106 19.56 -9.97 0.91
N SER A 107 19.85 -11.00 0.14
CA SER A 107 21.21 -11.30 -0.36
C SER A 107 21.50 -10.56 -1.68
N ALA A 108 22.67 -10.81 -2.24
CA ALA A 108 23.10 -10.21 -3.51
C ALA A 108 22.18 -10.56 -4.70
N ASN A 109 22.17 -9.70 -5.72
CA ASN A 109 21.41 -9.84 -6.96
C ASN A 109 19.91 -10.09 -6.75
N ALA A 110 19.33 -9.49 -5.73
CA ALA A 110 17.93 -9.66 -5.37
C ALA A 110 17.10 -8.44 -5.76
N ARG A 111 15.81 -8.68 -6.00
CA ARG A 111 14.80 -7.64 -6.22
C ARG A 111 13.53 -7.99 -5.50
N MET A 112 13.04 -7.04 -4.70
CA MET A 112 11.79 -7.17 -3.95
C MET A 112 10.99 -5.88 -3.95
N GLU A 113 9.68 -6.02 -3.75
CA GLU A 113 8.76 -4.90 -3.57
C GLU A 113 7.91 -5.13 -2.31
N VAL A 114 7.70 -4.05 -1.55
CA VAL A 114 6.83 -4.03 -0.37
C VAL A 114 5.43 -3.63 -0.81
N ASN A 115 4.61 -4.56 -1.28
CA ASN A 115 3.30 -4.24 -1.89
C ASN A 115 2.26 -3.83 -0.85
N GLU A 116 2.17 -4.59 0.24
CA GLU A 116 1.20 -4.36 1.30
C GLU A 116 1.84 -4.55 2.66
N PHE A 117 1.51 -3.66 3.58
CA PHE A 117 1.86 -3.83 4.98
C PHE A 117 0.82 -3.09 5.83
N VAL A 118 0.01 -3.85 6.56
CA VAL A 118 -1.00 -3.35 7.50
C VAL A 118 -0.72 -3.98 8.84
N TYR A 119 -0.40 -3.17 9.83
CA TYR A 119 -0.15 -3.64 11.18
C TYR A 119 -0.82 -2.74 12.23
N ASP A 120 -1.69 -3.34 13.01
CA ASP A 120 -2.28 -2.78 14.21
C ASP A 120 -1.97 -3.72 15.38
N PRO A 121 -1.21 -3.28 16.41
CA PRO A 121 -0.88 -4.11 17.57
C PRO A 121 -2.10 -4.65 18.33
N HIS A 122 -3.24 -3.99 18.22
CA HIS A 122 -4.49 -4.36 18.89
C HIS A 122 -5.51 -4.97 17.92
N GLY A 123 -5.19 -4.99 16.62
CA GLY A 123 -6.05 -5.50 15.56
C GLY A 123 -5.85 -6.99 15.28
N HIS A 124 -6.84 -7.57 14.57
CA HIS A 124 -6.79 -8.96 14.10
C HIS A 124 -6.80 -9.07 12.57
N SER A 125 -6.76 -7.94 11.87
CA SER A 125 -6.78 -7.89 10.40
C SER A 125 -5.44 -7.39 9.86
N ASN A 126 -4.35 -7.90 10.44
CA ASN A 126 -3.00 -7.57 10.00
C ASN A 126 -2.66 -8.32 8.71
N SER A 127 -1.95 -7.67 7.80
CA SER A 127 -1.55 -8.28 6.53
C SER A 127 -0.21 -7.74 6.04
N SER A 128 0.54 -8.58 5.35
CA SER A 128 1.71 -8.15 4.60
C SER A 128 1.86 -8.97 3.32
N LEU A 129 2.25 -8.29 2.25
CA LEU A 129 2.55 -8.89 0.96
C LEU A 129 3.86 -8.31 0.44
N MET A 130 4.84 -9.18 0.22
CA MET A 130 6.11 -8.85 -0.39
C MET A 130 6.24 -9.61 -1.70
N SER A 131 6.52 -8.91 -2.82
CA SER A 131 6.81 -9.55 -4.10
C SER A 131 8.30 -9.73 -4.27
N LEU A 132 8.72 -10.96 -4.49
CA LEU A 132 10.12 -11.34 -4.71
C LEU A 132 10.30 -11.78 -6.15
N THR A 133 11.17 -11.09 -6.88
CA THR A 133 11.38 -11.39 -8.32
C THR A 133 12.59 -12.28 -8.55
N LYS A 134 13.67 -12.04 -7.84
CA LYS A 134 14.93 -12.82 -7.92
C LYS A 134 15.76 -12.65 -6.65
N GLY A 135 16.69 -13.57 -6.41
CA GLY A 135 17.64 -13.53 -5.31
C GLY A 135 17.28 -14.42 -4.14
N THR A 136 18.00 -14.27 -3.04
CA THR A 136 17.79 -15.05 -1.82
C THR A 136 17.31 -14.15 -0.70
N PHE A 137 16.24 -14.60 -0.04
CA PHE A 137 15.56 -13.90 1.03
C PHE A 137 15.43 -14.80 2.25
N THR A 138 15.70 -14.26 3.43
CA THR A 138 15.46 -14.96 4.70
C THR A 138 14.58 -14.07 5.57
N PHE A 139 13.50 -14.63 6.09
CA PHE A 139 12.52 -13.91 6.88
C PHE A 139 12.54 -14.41 8.32
N LEU A 140 12.44 -13.50 9.26
CA LEU A 140 12.03 -13.83 10.62
C LEU A 140 10.61 -13.29 10.80
N ALA A 141 9.67 -14.18 11.05
CA ALA A 141 8.26 -13.82 11.16
C ALA A 141 8.01 -12.97 12.42
N GLY A 142 7.32 -11.84 12.23
CA GLY A 142 6.89 -10.94 13.31
C GLY A 142 5.42 -11.14 13.67
N ALA A 143 4.83 -10.11 14.28
CA ALA A 143 3.46 -10.18 14.79
C ALA A 143 2.40 -10.42 13.69
N VAL A 144 2.59 -9.90 12.47
CA VAL A 144 1.67 -10.11 11.35
C VAL A 144 1.50 -11.60 11.02
N ALA A 145 2.58 -12.37 11.07
CA ALA A 145 2.52 -13.82 10.79
C ALA A 145 1.72 -14.62 11.84
N HIS A 146 1.48 -14.05 13.02
CA HIS A 146 0.72 -14.68 14.10
C HIS A 146 -0.71 -14.14 14.22
N THR A 147 -0.94 -12.87 13.84
CA THR A 147 -2.20 -12.16 14.04
C THR A 147 -2.96 -11.91 12.74
N GLY A 148 -2.39 -12.26 11.60
CA GLY A 148 -2.95 -11.97 10.29
C GLY A 148 -2.39 -12.84 9.19
N ASP A 149 -2.32 -12.27 7.99
CA ASP A 149 -1.86 -12.90 6.77
C ASP A 149 -0.50 -12.33 6.34
N MET A 150 0.57 -13.10 6.53
CA MET A 150 1.88 -12.80 5.95
C MET A 150 2.09 -13.60 4.68
N LYS A 151 2.26 -12.93 3.55
CA LYS A 151 2.38 -13.54 2.23
C LYS A 151 3.63 -13.06 1.50
N VAL A 152 4.19 -13.97 0.73
CA VAL A 152 5.28 -13.70 -0.20
C VAL A 152 4.84 -14.15 -1.58
N ASP A 153 4.80 -13.22 -2.52
CA ASP A 153 4.54 -13.48 -3.93
C ASP A 153 5.85 -13.77 -4.66
N THR A 154 5.85 -14.81 -5.47
CA THR A 154 6.99 -15.27 -6.25
C THR A 154 6.57 -15.54 -7.69
N PRO A 155 7.49 -15.68 -8.66
CA PRO A 155 7.16 -15.95 -10.05
C PRO A 155 6.31 -17.21 -10.29
N ILE A 156 6.27 -18.12 -9.34
CA ILE A 156 5.52 -19.38 -9.45
C ILE A 156 4.28 -19.47 -8.55
N GLY A 157 4.07 -18.48 -7.67
CA GLY A 157 2.90 -18.43 -6.80
C GLY A 157 3.12 -17.74 -5.47
N VAL A 158 2.05 -17.65 -4.70
CA VAL A 158 2.04 -16.97 -3.39
C VAL A 158 2.25 -18.00 -2.27
N ILE A 159 3.17 -17.68 -1.37
CA ILE A 159 3.51 -18.49 -0.19
C ILE A 159 2.98 -17.77 1.05
N GLY A 160 2.17 -18.44 1.85
CA GLY A 160 1.76 -17.96 3.18
C GLY A 160 2.79 -18.35 4.23
N ILE A 161 3.15 -17.40 5.09
CA ILE A 161 4.11 -17.59 6.18
C ILE A 161 3.38 -17.50 7.51
N ARG A 162 3.56 -18.51 8.36
CA ARG A 162 2.94 -18.56 9.67
C ARG A 162 3.92 -19.08 10.72
N GLY A 163 4.56 -18.16 11.44
CA GLY A 163 5.37 -18.49 12.62
C GLY A 163 6.64 -19.29 12.36
N THR A 164 7.29 -19.11 11.21
CA THR A 164 8.53 -19.81 10.83
C THR A 164 9.60 -18.83 10.37
N THR A 165 10.83 -19.33 10.21
CA THR A 165 11.94 -18.61 9.58
C THR A 165 12.19 -19.22 8.20
N PRO A 166 11.39 -18.84 7.18
CA PRO A 166 11.58 -19.35 5.83
C PRO A 166 12.76 -18.66 5.13
N ARG A 167 13.38 -19.44 4.25
CA ARG A 167 14.31 -18.97 3.24
C ARG A 167 13.73 -19.24 1.87
N VAL A 168 13.63 -18.22 1.05
CA VAL A 168 13.19 -18.30 -0.35
C VAL A 168 14.37 -17.93 -1.23
N GLU A 169 14.64 -18.78 -2.21
CA GLU A 169 15.66 -18.56 -3.22
C GLU A 169 15.02 -18.60 -4.61
N ILE A 170 15.18 -17.54 -5.37
CA ILE A 170 14.67 -17.42 -6.73
C ILE A 170 15.87 -17.28 -7.67
N LEU A 171 16.07 -18.29 -8.48
CA LEU A 171 17.16 -18.38 -9.42
C LEU A 171 16.86 -17.60 -10.72
N ASP A 172 17.90 -17.31 -11.51
CA ASP A 172 17.76 -16.58 -12.77
C ASP A 172 16.91 -17.33 -13.82
N ASP A 173 16.79 -18.64 -13.71
CA ASP A 173 15.92 -19.48 -14.55
C ASP A 173 14.44 -19.50 -14.10
N GLY A 174 14.10 -18.73 -13.06
CA GLY A 174 12.77 -18.67 -12.48
C GLY A 174 12.45 -19.82 -11.49
N THR A 175 13.40 -20.72 -11.23
CA THR A 175 13.24 -21.76 -10.22
C THR A 175 13.14 -21.14 -8.84
N VAL A 176 12.10 -21.51 -8.08
CA VAL A 176 11.91 -21.08 -6.68
C VAL A 176 12.18 -22.25 -5.76
N ARG A 177 13.08 -22.04 -4.80
CA ARG A 177 13.37 -22.97 -3.71
C ARG A 177 12.89 -22.38 -2.40
N PHE A 178 12.18 -23.19 -1.65
CA PHE A 178 11.70 -22.81 -0.33
C PHE A 178 12.27 -23.77 0.70
N SER A 179 12.76 -23.23 1.82
CA SER A 179 13.22 -24.00 2.97
C SER A 179 12.88 -23.27 4.27
N THR A 180 12.68 -24.02 5.33
CA THR A 180 12.56 -23.47 6.68
C THR A 180 13.86 -23.69 7.43
N LEU A 181 14.32 -22.66 8.14
CA LEU A 181 15.44 -22.80 9.05
C LEU A 181 14.89 -23.39 10.36
N ILE A 182 15.39 -24.57 10.73
CA ILE A 182 15.08 -25.20 12.01
C ILE A 182 16.12 -24.72 13.00
N GLU A 183 15.70 -24.04 14.06
CA GLU A 183 16.58 -23.76 15.19
C GLU A 183 16.69 -25.05 16.01
N GLU A 184 17.88 -25.66 16.03
CA GLU A 184 18.20 -26.68 17.00
C GLU A 184 18.29 -26.01 18.39
N LYS A 185 17.46 -26.52 19.31
CA LYS A 185 17.48 -26.10 20.73
C LYS A 185 18.56 -26.80 21.47
#